data_5513a20ba0f7be100f066941a793ddff
#
_entry.id   5513a20ba0f7be100f066941a793ddff
#
_cell.length_a   1.000
_cell.length_b   1.000
_cell.length_c   1.000
_cell.angle_alpha   90.00
_cell.angle_beta   90.00
_cell.angle_gamma   90.00
#
_symmetry.space_group_name_H-M   'P 1'
#
loop_
_entity.id
_entity.type
_entity.pdbx_description
1 polymer ?
#
loop_
_entity_poly.entity_id
_entity_poly.type
_entity_poly.pdbx_seq_one_letter_code
_entity_poly.pdbx_strand_id
1 'polypeptide(L)'
;MSSTSPCAADCAATDAGTRCSLKGTPGAGALLAAALVAILLATGCREAPVAKIPVPVRDRQSTALTPEQVEFLKIEEVGGGGNAPSTAAPGRVAYGPQALSSLGAPFSGRITSVSVRPGERVKAGAPLVVLQSADASAARAQLELATARIAAAEDHLRRQNEMMARGVGLEVERVAAETQVKEARAELERSRRAIAFAGGGRGGEVILRAPAAGIVVSVRATAGAIAEPGGEPLVELADPGRVWVVADVPEPDVARIAAGQQARVRVPALDATLEGTVDGVGSAVDAASRRMPVYLSIKAPPARLTPGMLAEVSFAGARDGLSVPVSAVLIKDGHRRVVYVQRADGRFEVREVRTGRSSGGRIAIQEGLSATDRVVVKGALLLDGEAELLL
;
A
#
# COMPACT_ATOMS: atom_id res chain seq x y z
N MET A 1 40.23 -20.08 -39.01
CA MET A 1 40.60 -18.67 -39.34
C MET A 1 40.05 -17.81 -38.24
N SER A 2 40.92 -17.45 -37.37
CA SER A 2 41.27 -16.10 -36.85
C SER A 2 40.17 -15.45 -36.06
N SER A 3 40.29 -15.44 -34.79
CA SER A 3 40.97 -14.54 -33.83
C SER A 3 40.08 -13.36 -33.52
N THR A 4 39.81 -12.87 -32.32
CA THR A 4 40.59 -12.64 -31.11
C THR A 4 39.68 -12.17 -29.99
N SER A 5 39.81 -12.69 -28.79
CA SER A 5 39.60 -11.95 -27.51
C SER A 5 40.72 -10.91 -27.35
N PRO A 6 40.79 -10.00 -26.36
CA PRO A 6 40.31 -10.08 -24.97
C PRO A 6 39.95 -8.70 -24.36
N CYS A 7 39.51 -8.55 -23.19
CA CYS A 7 40.20 -8.13 -21.97
C CYS A 7 39.25 -7.91 -20.80
N ALA A 8 39.49 -8.68 -19.80
CA ALA A 8 39.07 -8.41 -18.43
C ALA A 8 40.01 -7.36 -17.82
N ALA A 9 39.51 -6.51 -16.93
CA ALA A 9 40.31 -5.84 -15.92
C ALA A 9 39.50 -5.69 -14.63
N ASP A 10 39.81 -6.58 -13.69
CA ASP A 10 39.66 -6.36 -12.25
C ASP A 10 40.33 -5.05 -11.84
N CYS A 11 39.74 -4.34 -10.90
CA CYS A 11 40.48 -3.52 -9.97
C CYS A 11 39.79 -3.55 -8.59
N ALA A 12 40.42 -4.30 -7.73
CA ALA A 12 40.16 -4.36 -6.31
C ALA A 12 40.58 -3.08 -5.60
N ALA A 13 39.86 -2.79 -4.53
CA ALA A 13 40.14 -1.78 -3.53
C ALA A 13 41.46 -2.07 -2.80
N THR A 14 42.20 -1.02 -2.44
CA THR A 14 42.95 -0.95 -1.18
C THR A 14 43.20 0.51 -0.77
N ASP A 15 42.92 0.70 0.45
CA ASP A 15 43.17 1.73 1.45
C ASP A 15 44.67 2.18 1.48
N ALA A 16 44.88 3.46 1.70
CA ALA A 16 45.93 3.99 2.62
C ALA A 16 46.20 5.47 2.42
N GLY A 17 46.06 6.22 3.47
CA GLY A 17 46.35 7.63 3.54
C GLY A 17 47.82 7.98 3.33
N THR A 18 48.04 9.11 2.71
CA THR A 18 49.37 9.76 2.73
C THR A 18 49.19 11.25 3.00
N ARG A 19 49.57 11.63 4.21
CA ARG A 19 49.79 13.05 4.60
C ARG A 19 51.02 13.55 3.86
N CYS A 20 50.84 14.58 3.03
CA CYS A 20 51.94 15.33 2.51
C CYS A 20 52.13 16.62 3.34
N SER A 21 53.17 16.63 4.14
CA SER A 21 53.67 17.79 4.90
C SER A 21 54.57 18.65 4.00
N LEU A 22 54.13 19.84 3.69
CA LEU A 22 54.99 20.85 3.09
C LEU A 22 55.27 21.95 4.12
N LYS A 23 56.45 21.88 4.72
CA LYS A 23 57.07 23.01 5.44
C LYS A 23 57.58 24.01 4.43
N GLY A 24 56.95 25.16 4.34
CA GLY A 24 57.45 26.33 3.65
C GLY A 24 57.25 27.55 4.52
N THR A 25 58.34 28.16 4.96
CA THR A 25 58.38 29.41 5.74
C THR A 25 57.88 30.58 4.90
N PRO A 26 56.91 31.39 5.35
CA PRO A 26 56.50 32.58 4.59
C PRO A 26 57.47 33.72 4.81
N GLY A 27 58.00 34.29 3.69
CA GLY A 27 58.78 35.46 3.69
C GLY A 27 57.96 36.71 4.07
N ALA A 28 58.64 37.71 4.65
CA ALA A 28 58.08 38.93 5.25
C ALA A 28 57.24 39.84 4.31
N GLY A 29 57.13 39.51 3.03
CA GLY A 29 56.26 40.25 2.09
C GLY A 29 54.76 39.85 2.09
N ALA A 30 54.42 38.65 2.66
CA ALA A 30 53.03 38.17 2.66
C ALA A 30 52.19 38.76 3.80
N LEU A 31 52.79 39.26 4.85
CA LEU A 31 52.10 39.82 6.02
C LEU A 31 51.48 41.21 5.75
N LEU A 32 52.10 42.02 4.87
CA LEU A 32 51.56 43.36 4.50
C LEU A 32 50.32 43.24 3.57
N ALA A 33 50.28 42.25 2.69
CA ALA A 33 49.12 42.03 1.82
C ALA A 33 47.91 41.47 2.57
N ALA A 34 48.14 40.62 3.59
CA ALA A 34 47.07 40.05 4.41
C ALA A 34 46.42 41.10 5.34
N ALA A 35 47.17 42.08 5.82
CA ALA A 35 46.66 43.17 6.65
C ALA A 35 45.76 44.15 5.86
N LEU A 36 46.09 44.41 4.59
CA LEU A 36 45.25 45.27 3.72
C LEU A 36 43.94 44.60 3.30
N VAL A 37 43.93 43.31 3.07
CA VAL A 37 42.72 42.55 2.76
C VAL A 37 41.80 42.40 4.00
N ALA A 38 42.41 42.29 5.20
CA ALA A 38 41.61 42.21 6.44
C ALA A 38 40.95 43.56 6.80
N ILE A 39 41.54 44.69 6.44
CA ILE A 39 40.93 46.03 6.64
C ILE A 39 39.80 46.28 5.62
N LEU A 40 39.90 45.76 4.40
CA LEU A 40 38.85 45.87 3.38
C LEU A 40 37.66 44.94 3.64
N LEU A 41 37.82 43.84 4.37
CA LEU A 41 36.73 42.94 4.79
C LEU A 41 36.04 43.40 6.10
N ALA A 42 36.61 44.32 6.87
CA ALA A 42 35.99 44.85 8.07
C ALA A 42 35.01 46.02 7.81
N THR A 43 34.93 46.53 6.55
CA THR A 43 33.91 47.49 6.13
C THR A 43 32.68 46.79 5.50
N GLY A 44 32.50 45.47 5.77
CA GLY A 44 31.31 44.69 5.43
C GLY A 44 30.07 45.32 6.02
N CYS A 45 29.14 45.61 5.18
CA CYS A 45 27.83 46.16 5.36
C CYS A 45 27.21 45.85 6.73
N ARG A 46 27.12 46.82 7.58
CA ARG A 46 26.20 46.89 8.67
C ARG A 46 24.82 46.98 8.03
N GLU A 47 24.12 45.88 7.91
CA GLU A 47 22.69 45.90 7.59
C GLU A 47 22.04 46.82 8.64
N ALA A 48 21.62 47.99 8.19
CA ALA A 48 20.76 48.84 8.99
C ALA A 48 19.50 48.02 9.29
N PRO A 49 19.00 48.01 10.53
CA PRO A 49 17.71 47.35 10.81
C PRO A 49 16.71 48.00 9.87
N VAL A 50 16.17 47.21 8.96
CA VAL A 50 15.03 47.61 8.13
C VAL A 50 13.95 47.99 9.16
N ALA A 51 13.74 49.28 9.35
CA ALA A 51 12.64 49.80 10.08
C ALA A 51 11.42 49.14 9.42
N LYS A 52 10.72 48.28 10.15
CA LYS A 52 9.41 47.81 9.76
C LYS A 52 8.57 49.06 9.63
N ILE A 53 8.46 49.56 8.38
CA ILE A 53 7.46 50.58 8.05
C ILE A 53 6.17 49.95 8.52
N PRO A 54 5.45 50.54 9.52
CA PRO A 54 4.15 50.05 9.87
C PRO A 54 3.34 50.16 8.59
N VAL A 55 2.99 49.02 8.00
CA VAL A 55 2.02 48.97 6.93
C VAL A 55 0.82 49.65 7.53
N PRO A 56 0.34 50.79 6.95
CA PRO A 56 -0.83 51.41 7.48
C PRO A 56 -1.92 50.39 7.47
N VAL A 57 -2.45 50.04 8.64
CA VAL A 57 -3.66 49.24 8.77
C VAL A 57 -4.71 50.10 8.06
N ARG A 58 -4.89 49.85 6.75
CA ARG A 58 -5.98 50.46 5.98
C ARG A 58 -7.23 50.08 6.74
N ASP A 59 -7.89 51.13 7.19
CA ASP A 59 -9.15 51.08 7.93
C ASP A 59 -10.06 50.07 7.24
N ARG A 60 -10.43 49.03 7.94
CA ARG A 60 -11.21 47.93 7.39
C ARG A 60 -12.54 48.54 7.00
N GLN A 61 -12.79 48.69 5.71
CA GLN A 61 -14.02 49.28 5.18
C GLN A 61 -15.18 48.44 5.68
N SER A 62 -15.87 48.93 6.71
CA SER A 62 -17.08 48.33 7.23
C SER A 62 -18.26 49.06 6.60
N THR A 63 -19.05 48.37 5.78
CA THR A 63 -20.25 48.90 5.18
C THR A 63 -21.44 48.63 6.08
N ALA A 64 -22.15 49.67 6.46
CA ALA A 64 -23.43 49.56 7.17
C ALA A 64 -24.54 49.52 6.11
N LEU A 65 -25.37 48.47 6.13
CA LEU A 65 -26.52 48.33 5.23
C LEU A 65 -27.80 48.75 5.91
N THR A 66 -28.78 49.17 5.10
CA THR A 66 -30.15 49.37 5.57
C THR A 66 -30.85 48.05 5.89
N PRO A 67 -31.81 48.01 6.81
CA PRO A 67 -32.52 46.76 7.16
C PRO A 67 -33.12 46.03 5.97
N GLU A 68 -33.60 46.77 4.96
CA GLU A 68 -34.19 46.22 3.74
C GLU A 68 -33.17 45.49 2.85
N GLN A 69 -31.93 45.95 2.84
CA GLN A 69 -30.83 45.33 2.08
C GLN A 69 -30.34 44.05 2.72
N VAL A 70 -30.42 43.94 4.04
CA VAL A 70 -30.02 42.74 4.77
C VAL A 70 -30.92 41.54 4.46
N GLU A 71 -32.18 41.77 4.12
CA GLU A 71 -33.17 40.72 3.79
C GLU A 71 -32.78 39.92 2.52
N PHE A 72 -31.99 40.51 1.61
CA PHE A 72 -31.49 39.84 0.40
C PHE A 72 -30.20 39.06 0.63
N LEU A 73 -29.60 39.16 1.81
CA LEU A 73 -28.36 38.48 2.15
C LEU A 73 -28.64 37.16 2.86
N LYS A 74 -28.06 36.10 2.37
CA LYS A 74 -27.99 34.84 3.12
C LYS A 74 -26.66 34.74 3.85
N ILE A 75 -26.71 34.67 5.16
CA ILE A 75 -25.54 34.58 6.03
C ILE A 75 -25.50 33.16 6.62
N GLU A 76 -24.34 32.52 6.56
CA GLU A 76 -24.11 31.24 7.19
C GLU A 76 -22.89 31.34 8.11
N GLU A 77 -22.90 30.61 9.21
CA GLU A 77 -21.71 30.45 10.03
C GLU A 77 -20.66 29.59 9.28
N VAL A 78 -19.40 29.99 9.40
CA VAL A 78 -18.30 29.23 8.84
C VAL A 78 -18.26 27.91 9.61
N GLY A 79 -18.90 26.88 9.07
CA GLY A 79 -19.01 25.60 9.76
C GLY A 79 -17.65 24.94 9.92
N GLY A 80 -17.24 24.75 11.15
CA GLY A 80 -16.26 23.75 11.49
C GLY A 80 -16.95 22.38 11.45
N GLY A 81 -16.62 21.53 10.50
CA GLY A 81 -17.01 20.12 10.56
C GLY A 81 -18.01 19.60 9.53
N GLY A 82 -18.51 20.42 8.63
CA GLY A 82 -19.37 19.93 7.54
C GLY A 82 -18.65 20.02 6.19
N ASN A 83 -18.24 18.89 5.61
CA ASN A 83 -17.67 18.80 4.26
C ASN A 83 -16.40 19.64 4.00
N ALA A 84 -15.35 19.42 4.78
CA ALA A 84 -14.01 19.67 4.26
C ALA A 84 -13.90 18.98 2.89
N PRO A 85 -13.29 19.62 1.87
CA PRO A 85 -13.22 19.04 0.54
C PRO A 85 -12.62 17.65 0.63
N SER A 86 -13.45 16.65 0.34
CA SER A 86 -13.02 15.26 0.32
C SER A 86 -12.07 15.06 -0.85
N THR A 87 -10.95 14.41 -0.64
CA THR A 87 -10.11 13.96 -1.73
C THR A 87 -10.83 12.80 -2.41
N ALA A 88 -11.22 12.98 -3.67
CA ALA A 88 -11.78 11.91 -4.48
C ALA A 88 -10.71 11.32 -5.39
N ALA A 89 -10.64 10.00 -5.44
CA ALA A 89 -9.70 9.28 -6.30
C ALA A 89 -10.43 8.12 -7.01
N PRO A 90 -10.09 7.85 -8.27
CA PRO A 90 -10.51 6.63 -8.92
C PRO A 90 -9.85 5.45 -8.23
N GLY A 91 -10.53 4.32 -8.25
CA GLY A 91 -10.02 3.08 -7.67
C GLY A 91 -10.57 1.86 -8.39
N ARG A 92 -10.11 0.71 -7.98
CA ARG A 92 -10.58 -0.58 -8.46
C ARG A 92 -10.71 -1.58 -7.33
N VAL A 93 -11.64 -2.47 -7.45
CA VAL A 93 -11.75 -3.64 -6.57
C VAL A 93 -10.67 -4.64 -6.96
N ALA A 94 -9.94 -5.15 -5.99
CA ALA A 94 -8.90 -6.16 -6.17
C ALA A 94 -9.00 -7.24 -5.10
N TYR A 95 -8.39 -8.38 -5.35
CA TYR A 95 -8.18 -9.37 -4.28
C TYR A 95 -7.12 -8.87 -3.32
N GLY A 96 -7.36 -9.08 -2.03
CA GLY A 96 -6.32 -8.85 -1.01
C GLY A 96 -5.15 -9.84 -1.17
N PRO A 97 -3.96 -9.53 -0.63
CA PRO A 97 -2.75 -10.36 -0.85
C PRO A 97 -2.90 -11.78 -0.30
N GLN A 98 -3.76 -12.01 0.68
CA GLN A 98 -4.05 -13.34 1.25
C GLN A 98 -5.34 -13.96 0.70
N ALA A 99 -5.98 -13.31 -0.25
CA ALA A 99 -7.23 -13.80 -0.84
C ALA A 99 -6.98 -14.79 -1.99
N LEU A 100 -5.81 -14.73 -2.61
CA LEU A 100 -5.44 -15.58 -3.75
C LEU A 100 -4.61 -16.78 -3.30
N SER A 101 -4.96 -17.95 -3.81
CA SER A 101 -4.20 -19.20 -3.68
C SER A 101 -3.89 -19.73 -5.06
N SER A 102 -2.62 -19.73 -5.44
CA SER A 102 -2.14 -20.25 -6.71
C SER A 102 -1.65 -21.68 -6.52
N LEU A 103 -2.20 -22.62 -7.26
CA LEU A 103 -1.87 -24.05 -7.18
C LEU A 103 -1.12 -24.46 -8.42
N GLY A 104 0.15 -24.83 -8.23
CA GLY A 104 1.02 -25.44 -9.24
C GLY A 104 1.13 -26.95 -9.07
N ALA A 105 1.78 -27.61 -10.02
CA ALA A 105 2.09 -29.04 -9.93
C ALA A 105 3.23 -29.27 -8.93
N PRO A 106 3.06 -30.16 -7.93
CA PRO A 106 4.13 -30.51 -7.01
C PRO A 106 5.11 -31.54 -7.59
N PHE A 107 4.71 -32.26 -8.62
CA PHE A 107 5.50 -33.26 -9.35
C PHE A 107 5.33 -33.06 -10.86
N SER A 108 6.35 -33.39 -11.64
CA SER A 108 6.23 -33.47 -13.09
C SER A 108 5.27 -34.58 -13.48
N GLY A 109 4.36 -34.30 -14.41
CA GLY A 109 3.39 -35.31 -14.83
C GLY A 109 2.40 -34.82 -15.87
N ARG A 110 1.65 -35.77 -16.44
CA ARG A 110 0.58 -35.50 -17.41
C ARG A 110 -0.73 -35.26 -16.68
N ILE A 111 -1.43 -34.21 -17.02
CA ILE A 111 -2.77 -33.90 -16.52
C ILE A 111 -3.75 -34.93 -17.10
N THR A 112 -4.42 -35.69 -16.23
CA THR A 112 -5.38 -36.73 -16.61
C THR A 112 -6.79 -36.14 -16.66
N SER A 113 -7.16 -35.32 -15.68
CA SER A 113 -8.46 -34.69 -15.63
C SER A 113 -8.42 -33.36 -14.92
N VAL A 114 -9.38 -32.48 -15.28
CA VAL A 114 -9.64 -31.20 -14.62
C VAL A 114 -11.09 -31.22 -14.18
N SER A 115 -11.31 -31.08 -12.87
CA SER A 115 -12.64 -31.27 -12.25
C SER A 115 -13.38 -29.98 -11.98
N VAL A 116 -12.79 -28.82 -12.32
CA VAL A 116 -13.34 -27.50 -11.96
C VAL A 116 -13.32 -26.54 -13.14
N ARG A 117 -14.17 -25.51 -13.07
CA ARG A 117 -14.32 -24.47 -14.10
C ARG A 117 -14.14 -23.07 -13.46
N PRO A 118 -13.66 -22.08 -14.21
CA PRO A 118 -13.66 -20.69 -13.77
C PRO A 118 -15.05 -20.25 -13.29
N GLY A 119 -15.11 -19.54 -12.17
CA GLY A 119 -16.35 -19.10 -11.54
C GLY A 119 -16.99 -20.11 -10.59
N GLU A 120 -16.53 -21.35 -10.53
CA GLU A 120 -17.07 -22.40 -9.68
C GLU A 120 -16.65 -22.18 -8.22
N ARG A 121 -17.58 -22.45 -7.27
CA ARG A 121 -17.29 -22.45 -5.83
C ARG A 121 -16.84 -23.81 -5.39
N VAL A 122 -15.69 -23.86 -4.71
CA VAL A 122 -15.09 -25.09 -4.18
C VAL A 122 -14.96 -25.04 -2.67
N LYS A 123 -15.07 -26.19 -2.03
CA LYS A 123 -14.80 -26.36 -0.59
C LYS A 123 -13.33 -26.70 -0.38
N ALA A 124 -12.82 -26.42 0.82
CA ALA A 124 -11.49 -26.89 1.21
C ALA A 124 -11.38 -28.40 1.03
N GLY A 125 -10.26 -28.87 0.47
CA GLY A 125 -10.00 -30.29 0.18
C GLY A 125 -10.67 -30.82 -1.10
N ALA A 126 -11.50 -30.06 -1.81
CA ALA A 126 -12.09 -30.49 -3.09
C ALA A 126 -11.02 -30.81 -4.12
N PRO A 127 -11.12 -31.90 -4.90
CA PRO A 127 -10.20 -32.21 -5.98
C PRO A 127 -10.39 -31.23 -7.14
N LEU A 128 -9.29 -30.68 -7.65
CA LEU A 128 -9.30 -29.68 -8.72
C LEU A 128 -8.72 -30.26 -10.00
N VAL A 129 -7.53 -30.83 -9.92
CA VAL A 129 -6.77 -31.40 -11.05
C VAL A 129 -6.16 -32.71 -10.62
N VAL A 130 -6.19 -33.68 -11.50
CA VAL A 130 -5.52 -34.96 -11.34
C VAL A 130 -4.40 -35.09 -12.37
N LEU A 131 -3.20 -35.46 -11.91
CA LEU A 131 -2.04 -35.68 -12.75
C LEU A 131 -1.57 -37.11 -12.58
N GLN A 132 -0.95 -37.67 -13.61
CA GLN A 132 -0.21 -38.93 -13.57
C GLN A 132 1.29 -38.61 -13.64
N SER A 133 2.03 -38.96 -12.59
CA SER A 133 3.45 -38.66 -12.38
C SER A 133 4.26 -39.92 -12.13
N ALA A 134 5.34 -40.10 -12.86
CA ALA A 134 6.30 -41.15 -12.59
C ALA A 134 7.08 -40.87 -11.29
N ASP A 135 7.40 -39.62 -11.02
CA ASP A 135 8.13 -39.23 -9.80
C ASP A 135 7.32 -39.52 -8.54
N ALA A 136 6.00 -39.23 -8.59
CA ALA A 136 5.08 -39.54 -7.48
C ALA A 136 4.99 -41.07 -7.27
N SER A 137 4.97 -41.86 -8.36
CA SER A 137 5.03 -43.32 -8.27
C SER A 137 6.28 -43.80 -7.61
N ALA A 138 7.44 -43.29 -8.02
CA ALA A 138 8.73 -43.62 -7.42
C ALA A 138 8.81 -43.24 -5.92
N ALA A 139 8.31 -42.04 -5.59
CA ALA A 139 8.26 -41.60 -4.18
C ALA A 139 7.36 -42.47 -3.31
N ARG A 140 6.24 -43.00 -3.83
CA ARG A 140 5.40 -43.96 -3.10
C ARG A 140 6.06 -45.31 -2.92
N ALA A 141 6.68 -45.82 -3.97
CA ALA A 141 7.46 -47.07 -3.86
C ALA A 141 8.58 -46.95 -2.82
N GLN A 142 9.24 -45.79 -2.76
CA GLN A 142 10.24 -45.51 -1.73
C GLN A 142 9.65 -45.49 -0.33
N LEU A 143 8.46 -44.92 -0.17
CA LEU A 143 7.73 -44.93 1.12
C LEU A 143 7.36 -46.34 1.56
N GLU A 144 6.87 -47.18 0.64
CA GLU A 144 6.58 -48.59 0.92
C GLU A 144 7.81 -49.37 1.34
N LEU A 145 8.94 -49.18 0.64
CA LEU A 145 10.23 -49.78 0.99
C LEU A 145 10.70 -49.31 2.38
N ALA A 146 10.62 -48.01 2.67
CA ALA A 146 11.03 -47.49 3.97
C ALA A 146 10.10 -47.99 5.09
N THR A 147 8.81 -48.21 4.82
CA THR A 147 7.87 -48.82 5.76
C THR A 147 8.22 -50.27 6.06
N ALA A 148 8.61 -51.04 5.04
CA ALA A 148 9.06 -52.43 5.24
C ALA A 148 10.39 -52.49 6.02
N ARG A 149 11.30 -51.54 5.74
CA ARG A 149 12.62 -51.50 6.43
C ARG A 149 12.46 -51.18 7.93
N ILE A 150 11.61 -50.23 8.30
CA ILE A 150 11.39 -49.92 9.72
C ILE A 150 10.76 -51.12 10.44
N ALA A 151 9.78 -51.78 9.85
CA ALA A 151 9.20 -52.99 10.43
C ALA A 151 10.23 -54.11 10.66
N ALA A 152 11.10 -54.37 9.69
CA ALA A 152 12.18 -55.36 9.83
C ALA A 152 13.20 -54.99 10.91
N ALA A 153 13.57 -53.70 10.99
CA ALA A 153 14.51 -53.20 12.01
C ALA A 153 13.92 -53.28 13.43
N GLU A 154 12.64 -52.92 13.59
CA GLU A 154 11.95 -53.06 14.88
C GLU A 154 11.79 -54.50 15.31
N ASP A 155 11.52 -55.41 14.39
CA ASP A 155 11.47 -56.85 14.65
C ASP A 155 12.87 -57.41 15.04
N HIS A 156 13.93 -56.91 14.41
CA HIS A 156 15.28 -57.29 14.77
C HIS A 156 15.63 -56.81 16.19
N LEU A 157 15.38 -55.57 16.50
CA LEU A 157 15.60 -55.02 17.85
C LEU A 157 14.81 -55.80 18.92
N ARG A 158 13.54 -56.15 18.63
CA ARG A 158 12.72 -56.92 19.54
C ARG A 158 13.39 -58.29 19.84
N ARG A 159 13.88 -59.02 18.83
CA ARG A 159 14.60 -60.28 19.01
C ARG A 159 15.86 -60.10 19.84
N GLN A 160 16.66 -59.05 19.61
CA GLN A 160 17.87 -58.78 20.41
C GLN A 160 17.53 -58.50 21.88
N ASN A 161 16.46 -57.74 22.14
CA ASN A 161 15.99 -57.48 23.50
C ASN A 161 15.52 -58.75 24.20
N GLU A 162 14.85 -59.70 23.50
CA GLU A 162 14.44 -60.97 24.03
C GLU A 162 15.66 -61.89 24.34
N MET A 163 16.70 -61.86 23.50
CA MET A 163 17.97 -62.58 23.74
C MET A 163 18.70 -62.03 24.96
N MET A 164 18.73 -60.69 25.10
CA MET A 164 19.26 -60.03 26.29
C MET A 164 18.54 -60.44 27.56
N ALA A 165 17.19 -60.46 27.52
CA ALA A 165 16.37 -60.85 28.66
C ALA A 165 16.60 -62.33 29.10
N ARG A 166 16.98 -63.16 28.13
CA ARG A 166 17.34 -64.63 28.41
C ARG A 166 18.80 -64.81 28.78
N GLY A 167 19.62 -63.75 28.86
CA GLY A 167 21.01 -63.79 29.23
C GLY A 167 22.00 -64.36 28.15
N VAL A 168 21.54 -64.45 26.90
CA VAL A 168 22.32 -64.95 25.76
C VAL A 168 22.61 -63.90 24.69
N GLY A 169 22.13 -62.65 24.90
CA GLY A 169 22.33 -61.50 23.97
C GLY A 169 23.64 -60.75 24.24
N LEU A 170 24.13 -60.06 23.19
CA LEU A 170 25.26 -59.16 23.28
C LEU A 170 24.77 -57.69 23.25
N GLU A 171 25.26 -56.88 24.18
CA GLU A 171 24.90 -55.47 24.25
C GLU A 171 25.26 -54.70 22.96
N VAL A 172 26.39 -55.04 22.34
CA VAL A 172 26.80 -54.43 21.07
C VAL A 172 25.79 -54.72 19.95
N GLU A 173 25.21 -55.90 19.86
CA GLU A 173 24.19 -56.26 18.87
C GLU A 173 22.87 -55.55 19.13
N ARG A 174 22.48 -55.39 20.41
CA ARG A 174 21.30 -54.63 20.80
C ARG A 174 21.44 -53.16 20.41
N VAL A 175 22.60 -52.54 20.70
CA VAL A 175 22.87 -51.12 20.32
C VAL A 175 22.93 -50.96 18.81
N ALA A 176 23.52 -51.92 18.08
CA ALA A 176 23.51 -51.93 16.61
C ALA A 176 22.09 -51.98 16.04
N ALA A 177 21.25 -52.88 16.58
CA ALA A 177 19.84 -52.97 16.17
C ALA A 177 19.03 -51.70 16.50
N GLU A 178 19.31 -51.09 17.65
CA GLU A 178 18.69 -49.79 18.01
C GLU A 178 19.09 -48.68 17.03
N THR A 179 20.34 -48.65 16.59
CA THR A 179 20.81 -47.69 15.59
C THR A 179 20.14 -47.92 14.24
N GLN A 180 19.98 -49.19 13.80
CA GLN A 180 19.22 -49.51 12.58
C GLN A 180 17.76 -49.02 12.62
N VAL A 181 17.09 -49.15 13.78
CA VAL A 181 15.73 -48.60 13.94
C VAL A 181 15.73 -47.07 13.79
N LYS A 182 16.67 -46.35 14.36
CA LYS A 182 16.80 -44.91 14.23
C LYS A 182 17.02 -44.49 12.77
N GLU A 183 17.90 -45.16 12.06
CA GLU A 183 18.17 -44.93 10.63
C GLU A 183 16.93 -45.18 9.76
N ALA A 184 16.31 -46.37 9.95
CA ALA A 184 15.09 -46.71 9.20
C ALA A 184 13.92 -45.75 9.47
N ARG A 185 13.81 -45.26 10.70
CA ARG A 185 12.81 -44.26 11.06
C ARG A 185 13.05 -42.90 10.39
N ALA A 186 14.30 -42.46 10.34
CA ALA A 186 14.67 -41.24 9.64
C ALA A 186 14.38 -41.34 8.13
N GLU A 187 14.64 -42.51 7.53
CA GLU A 187 14.33 -42.76 6.12
C GLU A 187 12.80 -42.75 5.85
N LEU A 188 12.02 -43.37 6.73
CA LEU A 188 10.57 -43.37 6.65
C LEU A 188 10.02 -41.94 6.72
N GLU A 189 10.50 -41.14 7.65
CA GLU A 189 10.07 -39.74 7.78
C GLU A 189 10.45 -38.87 6.56
N ARG A 190 11.62 -39.12 5.97
CA ARG A 190 12.03 -38.48 4.72
C ARG A 190 11.07 -38.84 3.57
N SER A 191 10.77 -40.12 3.40
CA SER A 191 9.88 -40.62 2.34
C SER A 191 8.46 -40.17 2.52
N ARG A 192 7.95 -40.08 3.77
CA ARG A 192 6.62 -39.49 4.08
C ARG A 192 6.52 -38.01 3.66
N ARG A 193 7.55 -37.22 3.95
CA ARG A 193 7.57 -35.81 3.55
C ARG A 193 7.62 -35.65 2.03
N ALA A 194 8.38 -36.50 1.35
CA ALA A 194 8.45 -36.44 -0.13
C ALA A 194 7.11 -36.64 -0.80
N ILE A 195 6.24 -37.52 -0.26
CA ILE A 195 4.94 -37.82 -0.84
C ILE A 195 3.79 -36.97 -0.28
N ALA A 196 4.01 -36.19 0.78
CA ALA A 196 2.94 -35.42 1.45
C ALA A 196 2.17 -34.49 0.48
N PHE A 197 2.84 -33.97 -0.53
CA PHE A 197 2.25 -33.06 -1.52
C PHE A 197 1.48 -33.78 -2.65
N ALA A 198 1.47 -35.10 -2.70
CA ALA A 198 0.76 -35.84 -3.78
C ALA A 198 -0.76 -35.91 -3.61
N GLY A 199 -1.30 -35.41 -2.50
CA GLY A 199 -2.74 -35.25 -2.31
C GLY A 199 -3.55 -36.53 -2.13
N GLY A 200 -2.91 -37.70 -1.89
CA GLY A 200 -3.59 -38.94 -1.50
C GLY A 200 -4.02 -39.86 -2.64
N GLY A 201 -3.57 -39.69 -3.86
CA GLY A 201 -3.82 -40.61 -4.98
C GLY A 201 -3.10 -41.98 -4.82
N ARG A 202 -3.25 -42.93 -5.76
CA ARG A 202 -2.58 -44.24 -5.78
C ARG A 202 -1.58 -44.35 -6.95
N GLY A 203 -0.55 -45.14 -6.79
CA GLY A 203 0.48 -45.31 -7.82
C GLY A 203 1.11 -43.97 -8.21
N GLY A 204 1.06 -43.59 -9.46
CA GLY A 204 1.54 -42.29 -9.97
C GLY A 204 0.52 -41.14 -9.92
N GLU A 205 -0.70 -41.36 -9.40
CA GLU A 205 -1.75 -40.35 -9.37
C GLU A 205 -1.44 -39.27 -8.32
N VAL A 206 -1.52 -38.01 -8.73
CA VAL A 206 -1.37 -36.83 -7.88
C VAL A 206 -2.63 -36.00 -7.98
N ILE A 207 -3.27 -35.70 -6.86
CA ILE A 207 -4.54 -34.96 -6.79
C ILE A 207 -4.27 -33.58 -6.18
N LEU A 208 -4.37 -32.54 -7.00
CA LEU A 208 -4.37 -31.17 -6.49
C LEU A 208 -5.71 -30.86 -5.84
N ARG A 209 -5.65 -30.47 -4.57
CA ARG A 209 -6.85 -30.13 -3.78
C ARG A 209 -6.85 -28.66 -3.41
N ALA A 210 -8.05 -28.12 -3.26
CA ALA A 210 -8.24 -26.75 -2.78
C ALA A 210 -7.72 -26.60 -1.34
N PRO A 211 -6.78 -25.67 -1.06
CA PRO A 211 -6.26 -25.44 0.29
C PRO A 211 -7.31 -24.80 1.21
N ALA A 212 -8.22 -24.03 0.65
CA ALA A 212 -9.30 -23.35 1.35
C ALA A 212 -10.57 -23.35 0.49
N ALA A 213 -11.69 -23.04 1.10
CA ALA A 213 -12.93 -22.78 0.34
C ALA A 213 -12.80 -21.46 -0.41
N GLY A 214 -13.29 -21.39 -1.64
CA GLY A 214 -13.17 -20.20 -2.48
C GLY A 214 -13.87 -20.33 -3.82
N ILE A 215 -13.60 -19.36 -4.69
CA ILE A 215 -14.06 -19.36 -6.09
C ILE A 215 -12.86 -19.58 -6.99
N VAL A 216 -13.00 -20.40 -8.00
CA VAL A 216 -11.99 -20.62 -9.04
C VAL A 216 -11.91 -19.37 -9.92
N VAL A 217 -10.77 -18.67 -9.90
CA VAL A 217 -10.55 -17.47 -10.70
C VAL A 217 -10.10 -17.83 -12.12
N SER A 218 -9.12 -18.72 -12.20
CA SER A 218 -8.57 -19.19 -13.47
C SER A 218 -8.24 -20.67 -13.44
N VAL A 219 -8.34 -21.31 -14.57
CA VAL A 219 -7.93 -22.70 -14.80
C VAL A 219 -7.09 -22.72 -16.08
N ARG A 220 -5.78 -22.97 -15.92
CA ARG A 220 -4.82 -23.12 -17.03
C ARG A 220 -4.49 -24.57 -17.30
N ALA A 221 -4.95 -25.46 -16.40
CA ALA A 221 -4.80 -26.90 -16.56
C ALA A 221 -5.59 -27.38 -17.79
N THR A 222 -4.93 -28.12 -18.69
CA THR A 222 -5.56 -28.75 -19.85
C THR A 222 -5.30 -30.25 -19.80
N ALA A 223 -6.33 -31.06 -19.92
CA ALA A 223 -6.19 -32.51 -19.94
C ALA A 223 -5.26 -32.95 -21.09
N GLY A 224 -4.31 -33.83 -20.79
CA GLY A 224 -3.29 -34.29 -21.72
C GLY A 224 -1.99 -33.46 -21.72
N ALA A 225 -1.99 -32.23 -21.22
CA ALA A 225 -0.79 -31.41 -21.10
C ALA A 225 0.15 -31.94 -20.02
N ILE A 226 1.43 -31.58 -20.12
CA ILE A 226 2.45 -31.86 -19.10
C ILE A 226 2.53 -30.66 -18.16
N ALA A 227 2.52 -30.93 -16.88
CA ALA A 227 2.73 -29.95 -15.82
C ALA A 227 4.07 -30.21 -15.13
N GLU A 228 4.80 -29.16 -14.80
CA GLU A 228 6.12 -29.22 -14.16
C GLU A 228 6.12 -28.43 -12.84
N PRO A 229 6.89 -28.86 -11.83
CA PRO A 229 7.09 -28.11 -10.61
C PRO A 229 7.73 -26.74 -10.90
N GLY A 230 7.17 -25.68 -10.27
CA GLY A 230 7.65 -24.31 -10.50
C GLY A 230 7.18 -23.66 -11.80
N GLY A 231 6.38 -24.36 -12.62
CA GLY A 231 5.71 -23.81 -13.78
C GLY A 231 4.56 -22.86 -13.43
N GLU A 232 3.81 -22.44 -14.45
CA GLU A 232 2.63 -21.60 -14.24
C GLU A 232 1.59 -22.29 -13.34
N PRO A 233 0.88 -21.54 -12.49
CA PRO A 233 -0.20 -22.08 -11.68
C PRO A 233 -1.27 -22.74 -12.56
N LEU A 234 -1.64 -23.96 -12.21
CA LEU A 234 -2.67 -24.71 -12.92
C LEU A 234 -4.09 -24.22 -12.60
N VAL A 235 -4.31 -23.83 -11.35
CA VAL A 235 -5.59 -23.30 -10.86
C VAL A 235 -5.31 -22.17 -9.88
N GLU A 236 -6.05 -21.09 -10.01
CA GLU A 236 -6.06 -20.00 -9.04
C GLU A 236 -7.42 -19.94 -8.35
N LEU A 237 -7.39 -19.93 -7.03
CA LEU A 237 -8.55 -19.79 -6.16
C LEU A 237 -8.52 -18.44 -5.46
N ALA A 238 -9.70 -17.85 -5.24
CA ALA A 238 -9.82 -16.64 -4.45
C ALA A 238 -10.89 -16.79 -3.37
N ASP A 239 -10.63 -16.15 -2.23
CA ASP A 239 -11.63 -15.94 -1.20
C ASP A 239 -12.45 -14.68 -1.53
N PRO A 240 -13.74 -14.80 -1.91
CA PRO A 240 -14.56 -13.65 -2.28
C PRO A 240 -14.86 -12.71 -1.10
N GLY A 241 -14.64 -13.14 0.13
CA GLY A 241 -14.81 -12.32 1.33
C GLY A 241 -13.62 -11.38 1.60
N ARG A 242 -12.48 -11.58 0.94
CA ARG A 242 -11.25 -10.83 1.15
C ARG A 242 -10.91 -9.95 -0.05
N VAL A 243 -11.80 -9.01 -0.34
CA VAL A 243 -11.58 -8.01 -1.39
C VAL A 243 -11.11 -6.70 -0.79
N TRP A 244 -10.23 -6.03 -1.52
CA TRP A 244 -9.75 -4.68 -1.24
C TRP A 244 -10.27 -3.73 -2.29
N VAL A 245 -10.27 -2.44 -1.95
CA VAL A 245 -10.36 -1.38 -2.94
C VAL A 245 -9.01 -0.67 -2.97
N VAL A 246 -8.42 -0.61 -4.14
CA VAL A 246 -7.16 0.11 -4.38
C VAL A 246 -7.53 1.43 -5.03
N ALA A 247 -7.32 2.52 -4.30
CA ALA A 247 -7.55 3.87 -4.81
C ALA A 247 -6.24 4.46 -5.33
N ASP A 248 -6.26 5.01 -6.52
CA ASP A 248 -5.10 5.62 -7.17
C ASP A 248 -5.09 7.13 -6.87
N VAL A 249 -4.43 7.52 -5.78
CA VAL A 249 -4.44 8.89 -5.24
C VAL A 249 -3.30 9.71 -5.84
N PRO A 250 -3.56 10.95 -6.32
CA PRO A 250 -2.51 11.85 -6.76
C PRO A 250 -1.50 12.17 -5.66
N GLU A 251 -0.21 12.22 -5.98
CA GLU A 251 0.90 12.46 -5.04
C GLU A 251 0.65 13.64 -4.08
N PRO A 252 0.18 14.84 -4.53
CA PRO A 252 -0.05 15.96 -3.63
C PRO A 252 -1.13 15.75 -2.57
N ASP A 253 -2.01 14.76 -2.76
CA ASP A 253 -3.13 14.49 -1.87
C ASP A 253 -2.85 13.38 -0.86
N VAL A 254 -1.81 12.58 -1.11
CA VAL A 254 -1.45 11.43 -0.27
C VAL A 254 -1.10 11.83 1.16
N ALA A 255 -0.43 12.97 1.35
CA ALA A 255 -0.04 13.47 2.67
C ALA A 255 -1.22 13.71 3.63
N ARG A 256 -2.45 13.78 3.09
CA ARG A 256 -3.70 13.98 3.86
C ARG A 256 -4.42 12.69 4.19
N ILE A 257 -3.90 11.55 3.73
CA ILE A 257 -4.52 10.24 3.92
C ILE A 257 -3.69 9.48 4.94
N ALA A 258 -4.37 8.99 5.97
CA ALA A 258 -3.74 8.23 7.04
C ALA A 258 -4.39 6.85 7.18
N ALA A 259 -3.62 5.86 7.64
CA ALA A 259 -4.16 4.57 8.02
C ALA A 259 -5.23 4.72 9.12
N GLY A 260 -6.28 3.94 9.04
CA GLY A 260 -7.46 4.03 9.91
C GLY A 260 -8.49 5.08 9.50
N GLN A 261 -8.20 5.93 8.50
CA GLN A 261 -9.14 6.93 8.01
C GLN A 261 -10.33 6.27 7.31
N GLN A 262 -11.53 6.79 7.58
CA GLN A 262 -12.76 6.34 6.91
C GLN A 262 -12.87 6.97 5.50
N ALA A 263 -13.34 6.15 4.57
CA ALA A 263 -13.60 6.58 3.20
C ALA A 263 -14.94 6.01 2.70
N ARG A 264 -15.58 6.73 1.81
CA ARG A 264 -16.75 6.22 1.08
C ARG A 264 -16.29 5.69 -0.27
N VAL A 265 -16.71 4.48 -0.57
CA VAL A 265 -16.40 3.79 -1.81
C VAL A 265 -17.68 3.62 -2.60
N ARG A 266 -17.83 4.38 -3.66
CA ARG A 266 -18.94 4.24 -4.60
C ARG A 266 -18.52 3.24 -5.69
N VAL A 267 -19.33 2.22 -5.92
CA VAL A 267 -19.14 1.23 -6.98
C VAL A 267 -20.27 1.40 -7.99
N PRO A 268 -20.04 2.10 -9.12
CA PRO A 268 -21.09 2.43 -10.09
C PRO A 268 -21.80 1.20 -10.65
N ALA A 269 -21.05 0.11 -10.88
CA ALA A 269 -21.60 -1.15 -11.41
C ALA A 269 -22.65 -1.81 -10.50
N LEU A 270 -22.66 -1.48 -9.22
CA LEU A 270 -23.62 -2.02 -8.22
C LEU A 270 -24.61 -0.96 -7.74
N ASP A 271 -24.47 0.30 -8.20
CA ASP A 271 -25.19 1.47 -7.68
C ASP A 271 -25.14 1.52 -6.14
N ALA A 272 -23.98 1.16 -5.57
CA ALA A 272 -23.80 1.04 -4.13
C ALA A 272 -22.71 1.97 -3.63
N THR A 273 -22.94 2.51 -2.44
CA THR A 273 -21.91 3.22 -1.66
C THR A 273 -21.59 2.41 -0.42
N LEU A 274 -20.32 2.04 -0.30
CA LEU A 274 -19.79 1.20 0.77
C LEU A 274 -18.91 2.04 1.69
N GLU A 275 -18.84 1.64 2.94
CA GLU A 275 -17.87 2.21 3.88
C GLU A 275 -16.57 1.40 3.81
N GLY A 276 -15.46 2.12 3.63
CA GLY A 276 -14.12 1.57 3.62
C GLY A 276 -13.26 2.22 4.69
N THR A 277 -12.28 1.47 5.15
CA THR A 277 -11.22 1.97 6.05
C THR A 277 -9.89 1.85 5.34
N VAL A 278 -9.07 2.89 5.42
CA VAL A 278 -7.70 2.87 4.88
C VAL A 278 -6.84 1.94 5.73
N ASP A 279 -6.38 0.84 5.14
CA ASP A 279 -5.45 -0.09 5.78
C ASP A 279 -4.01 0.38 5.66
N GLY A 280 -3.68 1.02 4.54
CA GLY A 280 -2.34 1.54 4.30
C GLY A 280 -2.22 2.34 3.02
N VAL A 281 -1.15 3.09 2.96
CA VAL A 281 -0.73 3.87 1.78
C VAL A 281 0.48 3.18 1.19
N GLY A 282 0.53 3.04 -0.12
CA GLY A 282 1.67 2.47 -0.82
C GLY A 282 2.96 3.24 -0.54
N SER A 283 4.10 2.58 -0.70
CA SER A 283 5.42 3.17 -0.46
C SER A 283 6.08 3.75 -1.72
N ALA A 284 5.46 3.59 -2.88
CA ALA A 284 5.99 4.06 -4.15
C ALA A 284 4.92 4.75 -4.98
N VAL A 285 5.32 5.81 -5.68
CA VAL A 285 4.52 6.51 -6.66
C VAL A 285 4.73 5.83 -8.02
N ASP A 286 3.65 5.52 -8.70
CA ASP A 286 3.72 5.07 -10.10
C ASP A 286 4.24 6.21 -10.99
N ALA A 287 5.37 5.98 -11.66
CA ALA A 287 6.07 7.00 -12.42
C ALA A 287 5.28 7.51 -13.65
N ALA A 288 4.42 6.68 -14.22
CA ALA A 288 3.65 7.02 -15.42
C ALA A 288 2.41 7.85 -15.06
N SER A 289 1.69 7.46 -14.01
CA SER A 289 0.45 8.11 -13.61
C SER A 289 0.62 9.19 -12.53
N ARG A 290 1.77 9.25 -11.86
CA ARG A 290 2.04 10.10 -10.69
C ARG A 290 1.02 9.91 -9.58
N ARG A 291 0.58 8.65 -9.40
CA ARG A 291 -0.37 8.25 -8.38
C ARG A 291 0.23 7.25 -7.42
N MET A 292 -0.28 7.25 -6.21
CA MET A 292 0.10 6.30 -5.17
C MET A 292 -1.11 5.42 -4.82
N PRO A 293 -0.94 4.10 -4.76
CA PRO A 293 -2.03 3.22 -4.38
C PRO A 293 -2.32 3.36 -2.88
N VAL A 294 -3.59 3.55 -2.55
CA VAL A 294 -4.10 3.51 -1.19
C VAL A 294 -5.02 2.30 -1.07
N TYR A 295 -4.75 1.46 -0.08
CA TYR A 295 -5.45 0.20 0.12
C TYR A 295 -6.54 0.38 1.17
N LEU A 296 -7.76 -0.02 0.82
CA LEU A 296 -8.92 0.09 1.70
C LEU A 296 -9.59 -1.27 1.89
N SER A 297 -9.85 -1.62 3.12
CA SER A 297 -10.73 -2.74 3.46
C SER A 297 -12.19 -2.29 3.45
N ILE A 298 -13.06 -3.17 3.00
CA ILE A 298 -14.51 -2.97 3.02
C ILE A 298 -15.13 -3.82 4.11
N LYS A 299 -15.83 -3.18 5.02
CA LYS A 299 -16.55 -3.89 6.07
C LYS A 299 -17.77 -4.56 5.47
N ALA A 300 -17.84 -5.90 5.53
CA ALA A 300 -18.91 -6.73 4.98
C ALA A 300 -19.17 -6.46 3.47
N PRO A 301 -18.22 -6.85 2.58
CA PRO A 301 -18.39 -6.63 1.15
C PRO A 301 -19.61 -7.39 0.63
N PRO A 302 -20.44 -6.76 -0.23
CA PRO A 302 -21.57 -7.45 -0.82
C PRO A 302 -21.10 -8.59 -1.72
N ALA A 303 -21.84 -9.71 -1.75
CA ALA A 303 -21.47 -10.90 -2.51
C ALA A 303 -21.28 -10.67 -4.03
N ARG A 304 -21.83 -9.58 -4.55
CA ARG A 304 -21.69 -9.16 -5.97
C ARG A 304 -20.47 -8.27 -6.22
N LEU A 305 -19.72 -7.89 -5.19
CA LEU A 305 -18.50 -7.09 -5.35
C LEU A 305 -17.40 -7.98 -5.94
N THR A 306 -17.09 -7.73 -7.20
CA THR A 306 -16.17 -8.57 -7.97
C THR A 306 -14.88 -7.78 -8.26
N PRO A 307 -13.70 -8.37 -8.07
CA PRO A 307 -12.44 -7.78 -8.50
C PRO A 307 -12.45 -7.39 -9.99
N GLY A 308 -11.82 -6.28 -10.30
CA GLY A 308 -11.88 -5.66 -11.63
C GLY A 308 -12.96 -4.57 -11.77
N MET A 309 -13.93 -4.49 -10.85
CA MET A 309 -14.90 -3.39 -10.86
C MET A 309 -14.23 -2.07 -10.55
N LEU A 310 -14.66 -1.01 -11.24
CA LEU A 310 -14.24 0.36 -10.95
C LEU A 310 -14.94 0.86 -9.68
N ALA A 311 -14.22 1.69 -8.94
CA ALA A 311 -14.70 2.33 -7.75
C ALA A 311 -14.29 3.82 -7.74
N GLU A 312 -15.10 4.64 -7.09
CA GLU A 312 -14.78 6.03 -6.77
C GLU A 312 -14.62 6.13 -5.26
N VAL A 313 -13.43 6.48 -4.81
CA VAL A 313 -13.13 6.57 -3.38
C VAL A 313 -13.10 8.02 -2.96
N SER A 314 -13.89 8.36 -1.94
CA SER A 314 -13.93 9.69 -1.34
C SER A 314 -13.44 9.61 0.09
N PHE A 315 -12.24 10.13 0.34
CA PHE A 315 -11.67 10.20 1.67
C PHE A 315 -12.28 11.36 2.44
N ALA A 316 -12.70 11.14 3.69
CA ALA A 316 -13.17 12.23 4.54
C ALA A 316 -12.03 13.23 4.70
N GLY A 317 -12.29 14.51 4.43
CA GLY A 317 -11.32 15.57 4.68
C GLY A 317 -10.98 15.65 6.17
N ALA A 318 -9.83 16.23 6.51
CA ALA A 318 -9.47 16.52 7.90
C ALA A 318 -10.63 17.33 8.54
N ARG A 319 -11.03 16.91 9.75
CA ARG A 319 -12.18 17.52 10.46
C ARG A 319 -11.99 19.01 10.80
N ASP A 320 -10.77 19.52 10.66
CA ASP A 320 -10.38 20.87 11.11
C ASP A 320 -10.32 21.92 10.00
N GLY A 321 -10.74 21.61 8.79
CA GLY A 321 -10.76 22.59 7.69
C GLY A 321 -12.03 23.44 7.68
N LEU A 322 -11.87 24.75 7.72
CA LEU A 322 -12.96 25.69 7.47
C LEU A 322 -13.33 25.64 5.99
N SER A 323 -14.61 25.62 5.67
CA SER A 323 -15.08 25.69 4.28
C SER A 323 -16.30 26.59 4.16
N VAL A 324 -16.34 27.30 3.05
CA VAL A 324 -17.49 28.17 2.69
C VAL A 324 -18.02 27.78 1.31
N PRO A 325 -19.30 28.03 0.99
CA PRO A 325 -19.78 27.88 -0.37
C PRO A 325 -18.94 28.71 -1.36
N VAL A 326 -18.72 28.21 -2.57
CA VAL A 326 -17.95 28.94 -3.60
C VAL A 326 -18.54 30.29 -3.87
N SER A 327 -19.89 30.44 -3.76
CA SER A 327 -20.61 31.70 -3.94
C SER A 327 -20.29 32.79 -2.91
N ALA A 328 -19.67 32.42 -1.78
CA ALA A 328 -19.28 33.37 -0.74
C ALA A 328 -17.94 34.06 -1.03
N VAL A 329 -17.12 33.47 -1.93
CA VAL A 329 -15.78 33.99 -2.25
C VAL A 329 -15.86 34.84 -3.51
N LEU A 330 -15.51 36.11 -3.37
CA LEU A 330 -15.43 37.07 -4.49
C LEU A 330 -13.96 37.28 -4.88
N ILE A 331 -13.73 37.61 -6.14
CA ILE A 331 -12.41 37.98 -6.66
C ILE A 331 -12.38 39.49 -6.90
N LYS A 332 -11.59 40.22 -6.10
CA LYS A 332 -11.33 41.63 -6.23
C LYS A 332 -10.01 41.91 -6.92
N ASP A 333 -9.93 42.97 -7.70
CA ASP A 333 -8.74 43.42 -8.41
C ASP A 333 -8.12 42.31 -9.30
N GLY A 334 -8.93 41.34 -9.77
CA GLY A 334 -8.53 40.26 -10.63
C GLY A 334 -7.75 39.13 -9.95
N HIS A 335 -7.29 39.30 -8.72
CA HIS A 335 -6.40 38.30 -8.05
C HIS A 335 -6.68 38.11 -6.55
N ARG A 336 -7.25 39.08 -5.83
CA ARG A 336 -7.50 38.95 -4.39
C ARG A 336 -8.83 38.20 -4.15
N ARG A 337 -8.80 37.20 -3.30
CA ARG A 337 -9.97 36.45 -2.88
C ARG A 337 -10.47 37.01 -1.55
N VAL A 338 -11.71 37.48 -1.52
CA VAL A 338 -12.29 38.11 -0.36
C VAL A 338 -13.65 37.50 0.00
N VAL A 339 -14.01 37.59 1.26
CA VAL A 339 -15.32 37.24 1.79
C VAL A 339 -15.86 38.37 2.63
N TYR A 340 -17.18 38.49 2.71
CA TYR A 340 -17.84 39.45 3.59
C TYR A 340 -18.22 38.75 4.89
N VAL A 341 -17.69 39.24 6.02
CA VAL A 341 -17.93 38.71 7.37
C VAL A 341 -18.82 39.66 8.12
N GLN A 342 -19.91 39.17 8.72
CA GLN A 342 -20.77 39.95 9.60
C GLN A 342 -20.14 40.08 10.98
N ARG A 343 -19.97 41.31 11.46
CA ARG A 343 -19.53 41.62 12.81
C ARG A 343 -20.68 41.57 13.83
N ALA A 344 -20.34 41.56 15.11
CA ALA A 344 -21.32 41.56 16.19
C ALA A 344 -22.20 42.83 16.23
N ASP A 345 -21.71 43.91 15.66
CA ASP A 345 -22.45 45.21 15.53
C ASP A 345 -23.37 45.24 14.31
N GLY A 346 -23.50 44.12 13.55
CA GLY A 346 -24.32 44.00 12.37
C GLY A 346 -23.71 44.55 11.08
N ARG A 347 -22.51 45.12 11.14
CA ARG A 347 -21.79 45.65 9.96
C ARG A 347 -21.07 44.52 9.24
N PHE A 348 -20.78 44.73 7.95
CA PHE A 348 -20.04 43.78 7.11
C PHE A 348 -18.64 44.28 6.86
N GLU A 349 -17.67 43.38 7.05
CA GLU A 349 -16.25 43.62 6.85
C GLU A 349 -15.74 42.76 5.70
N VAL A 350 -15.00 43.37 4.75
CA VAL A 350 -14.26 42.64 3.71
C VAL A 350 -13.02 42.01 4.34
N ARG A 351 -12.90 40.73 4.20
CA ARG A 351 -11.74 39.99 4.72
C ARG A 351 -11.08 39.17 3.61
N GLU A 352 -9.80 39.40 3.42
CA GLU A 352 -9.02 38.63 2.47
C GLU A 352 -8.81 37.22 2.99
N VAL A 353 -8.98 36.23 2.12
CA VAL A 353 -8.87 34.80 2.48
C VAL A 353 -7.95 34.06 1.54
N ARG A 354 -7.21 33.15 2.10
CA ARG A 354 -6.45 32.17 1.32
C ARG A 354 -7.29 30.93 1.12
N THR A 355 -7.63 30.66 -0.13
CA THR A 355 -8.50 29.52 -0.45
C THR A 355 -7.69 28.33 -0.89
N GLY A 356 -8.17 27.14 -0.54
CA GLY A 356 -7.67 25.87 -1.03
C GLY A 356 -8.49 25.34 -2.21
N ARG A 357 -8.58 24.00 -2.32
CA ARG A 357 -9.38 23.35 -3.37
C ARG A 357 -10.89 23.49 -3.12
N SER A 358 -11.66 23.53 -4.20
CA SER A 358 -13.11 23.44 -4.15
C SER A 358 -13.56 21.99 -4.40
N SER A 359 -14.58 21.54 -3.66
CA SER A 359 -15.21 20.23 -3.82
C SER A 359 -16.67 20.32 -3.36
N GLY A 360 -17.57 19.70 -4.10
CA GLY A 360 -18.99 19.66 -3.74
C GLY A 360 -19.65 21.04 -3.58
N GLY A 361 -19.23 22.05 -4.37
CA GLY A 361 -19.78 23.42 -4.29
C GLY A 361 -19.27 24.24 -3.09
N ARG A 362 -18.31 23.73 -2.32
CA ARG A 362 -17.64 24.44 -1.22
C ARG A 362 -16.16 24.60 -1.50
N ILE A 363 -15.54 25.64 -0.97
CA ILE A 363 -14.10 25.91 -1.09
C ILE A 363 -13.48 25.91 0.31
N ALA A 364 -12.34 25.23 0.44
CA ALA A 364 -11.59 25.23 1.69
C ALA A 364 -10.96 26.58 1.94
N ILE A 365 -10.97 27.03 3.18
CA ILE A 365 -10.29 28.25 3.63
C ILE A 365 -9.06 27.82 4.43
N GLN A 366 -7.88 28.23 3.99
CA GLN A 366 -6.61 27.96 4.65
C GLN A 366 -6.28 29.02 5.69
N GLU A 367 -6.56 30.28 5.39
CA GLU A 367 -6.25 31.43 6.24
C GLU A 367 -7.34 32.53 6.06
N GLY A 368 -7.54 33.33 7.10
CA GLY A 368 -8.39 34.53 7.05
C GLY A 368 -9.76 34.42 7.70
N LEU A 369 -10.23 33.21 8.09
CA LEU A 369 -11.49 33.02 8.79
C LEU A 369 -11.34 32.19 10.06
N SER A 370 -12.28 32.40 10.99
CA SER A 370 -12.47 31.58 12.20
C SER A 370 -13.78 30.79 12.10
N ALA A 371 -13.88 29.69 12.86
CA ALA A 371 -15.06 28.81 12.87
C ALA A 371 -16.35 29.52 13.33
N THR A 372 -16.22 30.60 14.10
CA THR A 372 -17.31 31.40 14.64
C THR A 372 -17.72 32.58 13.75
N ASP A 373 -16.99 32.80 12.63
CA ASP A 373 -17.30 33.90 11.72
C ASP A 373 -18.60 33.60 10.96
N ARG A 374 -19.40 34.63 10.73
CA ARG A 374 -20.63 34.60 9.93
C ARG A 374 -20.36 35.20 8.58
N VAL A 375 -20.43 34.40 7.52
CA VAL A 375 -20.06 34.79 6.16
C VAL A 375 -21.28 34.93 5.27
N VAL A 376 -21.30 35.95 4.43
CA VAL A 376 -22.35 36.17 3.43
C VAL A 376 -22.15 35.18 2.29
N VAL A 377 -23.10 34.26 2.10
CA VAL A 377 -23.07 33.22 1.07
C VAL A 377 -23.88 33.53 -0.18
N LYS A 378 -24.82 34.47 -0.06
CA LYS A 378 -25.62 34.97 -1.19
C LYS A 378 -25.79 36.47 -1.05
N GLY A 379 -25.76 37.23 -2.16
CA GLY A 379 -25.87 38.67 -2.17
C GLY A 379 -24.57 39.45 -1.91
N ALA A 380 -23.44 38.77 -1.80
CA ALA A 380 -22.13 39.40 -1.54
C ALA A 380 -21.72 40.43 -2.61
N LEU A 381 -22.16 40.27 -3.87
CA LEU A 381 -21.96 41.25 -4.96
C LEU A 381 -22.71 42.56 -4.73
N LEU A 382 -23.84 42.58 -4.02
CA LEU A 382 -24.55 43.80 -3.68
C LEU A 382 -23.74 44.64 -2.69
N LEU A 383 -23.06 43.98 -1.75
CA LEU A 383 -22.14 44.63 -0.81
C LEU A 383 -20.91 45.23 -1.50
N ASP A 384 -20.45 44.59 -2.55
CA ASP A 384 -19.27 45.05 -3.31
C ASP A 384 -19.58 46.31 -4.11
N GLY A 385 -20.74 46.35 -4.76
CA GLY A 385 -21.22 47.53 -5.51
C GLY A 385 -21.45 48.76 -4.63
N GLU A 386 -21.97 48.59 -3.41
CA GLU A 386 -22.13 49.71 -2.47
C GLU A 386 -20.81 50.18 -1.84
N ALA A 387 -19.88 49.25 -1.59
CA ALA A 387 -18.56 49.62 -1.11
C ALA A 387 -17.74 50.42 -2.13
N GLU A 388 -17.96 50.25 -3.44
CA GLU A 388 -17.34 51.05 -4.50
C GLU A 388 -17.99 52.40 -4.72
N LEU A 389 -19.31 52.56 -4.41
CA LEU A 389 -20.02 53.83 -4.50
C LEU A 389 -19.68 54.77 -3.33
N LEU A 390 -19.11 54.28 -2.26
CA LEU A 390 -18.70 55.05 -1.09
C LEU A 390 -17.21 55.47 -1.11
N LEU A 391 -16.48 55.14 -2.18
CA LEU A 391 -15.11 55.56 -2.47
C LEU A 391 -15.07 56.68 -3.50
#